data_abbabe22cc81253b675707319f20eda9
#
_entry.id   abbabe22cc81253b675707319f20eda9
#
_cell.length_a   1.000
_cell.length_b   1.000
_cell.length_c   1.000
_cell.angle_alpha   90.00
_cell.angle_beta   90.00
_cell.angle_gamma   90.00
#
_symmetry.space_group_name_H-M   'P 1'
#
loop_
_entity.id
_entity.type
_entity.pdbx_description
1 polymer ?
#
loop_
_entity_poly.entity_id
_entity_poly.type
_entity_poly.pdbx_seq_one_letter_code
_entity_poly.pdbx_strand_id
1 'polypeptide(L)'
;MQAQNLAVVKGLVSVAWADGHVSAEETEVLEALLEAFHALPSEAHELRKFAQTPRSLADVPIHELGFAARRQLLQHAVLLSYVDGKQDEQEKAIIEQLVQALEIPPLEARDLVRDSEERSKLLLKLL
;
A
#
# COMPACT_ATOMS: atom_id res chain seq x y z
N MET A 1 7.52 -11.43 -11.78
CA MET A 1 7.52 -10.19 -10.97
C MET A 1 8.77 -10.15 -10.12
N GLN A 2 9.36 -9.01 -9.96
CA GLN A 2 10.55 -8.88 -9.12
C GLN A 2 10.20 -9.04 -7.64
N ALA A 3 11.14 -9.58 -6.86
CA ALA A 3 10.94 -9.81 -5.43
C ALA A 3 10.54 -8.55 -4.65
N GLN A 4 11.11 -7.38 -5.01
CA GLN A 4 10.77 -6.11 -4.36
C GLN A 4 9.31 -5.73 -4.63
N ASN A 5 8.81 -5.94 -5.86
CA ASN A 5 7.41 -5.66 -6.19
C ASN A 5 6.46 -6.60 -5.45
N LEU A 6 6.83 -7.86 -5.32
CA LEU A 6 6.06 -8.83 -4.54
C LEU A 6 5.94 -8.38 -3.07
N ALA A 7 7.06 -7.94 -2.49
CA ALA A 7 7.09 -7.46 -1.11
C ALA A 7 6.24 -6.18 -0.96
N VAL A 8 6.27 -5.28 -1.93
CA VAL A 8 5.43 -4.05 -1.94
C VAL A 8 3.95 -4.42 -1.95
N VAL A 9 3.53 -5.36 -2.78
CA VAL A 9 2.11 -5.76 -2.85
C VAL A 9 1.67 -6.44 -1.55
N LYS A 10 2.51 -7.29 -0.96
CA LYS A 10 2.23 -7.87 0.36
C LYS A 10 2.08 -6.80 1.43
N GLY A 11 2.92 -5.78 1.39
CA GLY A 11 2.81 -4.64 2.29
C GLY A 11 1.51 -3.89 2.10
N LEU A 12 1.08 -3.67 0.86
CA LEU A 12 -0.19 -2.99 0.57
C LEU A 12 -1.40 -3.80 1.03
N VAL A 13 -1.37 -5.12 0.86
CA VAL A 13 -2.42 -6.00 1.40
C VAL A 13 -2.52 -5.84 2.92
N SER A 14 -1.38 -5.80 3.61
CA SER A 14 -1.35 -5.62 5.06
C SER A 14 -1.93 -4.27 5.47
N VAL A 15 -1.62 -3.20 4.73
CA VAL A 15 -2.18 -1.87 4.96
C VAL A 15 -3.70 -1.87 4.72
N ALA A 16 -4.16 -2.50 3.64
CA ALA A 16 -5.59 -2.58 3.33
C ALA A 16 -6.37 -3.29 4.44
N TRP A 17 -5.80 -4.31 5.06
CA TRP A 17 -6.43 -5.04 6.16
C TRP A 17 -6.38 -4.31 7.50
N ALA A 18 -5.59 -3.25 7.61
CA ALA A 18 -5.33 -2.62 8.91
C ALA A 18 -6.59 -2.04 9.57
N ASP A 19 -7.64 -1.70 8.81
CA ASP A 19 -8.93 -1.24 9.33
C ASP A 19 -9.93 -2.39 9.55
N GLY A 20 -9.51 -3.64 9.34
CA GLY A 20 -10.32 -4.83 9.61
C GLY A 20 -11.02 -5.43 8.39
N HIS A 21 -10.96 -4.78 7.22
CA HIS A 21 -11.54 -5.31 5.99
C HIS A 21 -10.88 -4.71 4.75
N VAL A 22 -10.99 -5.42 3.62
CA VAL A 22 -10.51 -4.94 2.33
C VAL A 22 -11.73 -4.63 1.47
N SER A 23 -11.85 -3.38 1.03
CA SER A 23 -12.98 -2.94 0.19
C SER A 23 -12.83 -3.46 -1.25
N ALA A 24 -13.94 -3.39 -2.01
CA ALA A 24 -13.94 -3.73 -3.43
C ALA A 24 -12.98 -2.81 -4.22
N GLU A 25 -12.96 -1.51 -3.88
CA GLU A 25 -12.08 -0.52 -4.52
C GLU A 25 -10.61 -0.82 -4.23
N GLU A 26 -10.29 -1.20 -3.01
CA GLU A 26 -8.93 -1.61 -2.64
C GLU A 26 -8.50 -2.87 -3.39
N THR A 27 -9.41 -3.84 -3.53
CA THR A 27 -9.15 -5.06 -4.29
C THR A 27 -8.86 -4.74 -5.75
N GLU A 28 -9.60 -3.81 -6.36
CA GLU A 28 -9.35 -3.37 -7.74
C GLU A 28 -7.96 -2.77 -7.90
N VAL A 29 -7.51 -1.95 -6.94
CA VAL A 29 -6.16 -1.37 -6.98
C VAL A 29 -5.11 -2.46 -6.90
N LEU A 30 -5.28 -3.42 -5.99
CA LEU A 30 -4.34 -4.53 -5.85
C LEU A 30 -4.26 -5.38 -7.12
N GLU A 31 -5.39 -5.68 -7.75
CA GLU A 31 -5.42 -6.43 -9.01
C GLU A 31 -4.74 -5.64 -10.14
N ALA A 32 -4.96 -4.32 -10.20
CA ALA A 32 -4.31 -3.47 -11.19
C ALA A 32 -2.78 -3.47 -11.02
N LEU A 33 -2.29 -3.50 -9.78
CA LEU A 33 -0.86 -3.56 -9.51
C LEU A 33 -0.26 -4.90 -9.92
N LEU A 34 -0.97 -6.01 -9.71
CA LEU A 34 -0.52 -7.32 -10.16
C LEU A 34 -0.32 -7.33 -11.68
N GLU A 35 -1.24 -6.72 -12.40
CA GLU A 35 -1.16 -6.59 -13.85
C GLU A 35 0.01 -5.67 -14.26
N ALA A 36 0.13 -4.52 -13.62
CA ALA A 36 1.18 -3.54 -13.91
C ALA A 36 2.57 -4.10 -13.65
N PHE A 37 2.73 -4.94 -12.64
CA PHE A 37 4.00 -5.59 -12.31
C PHE A 37 4.25 -6.89 -13.08
N HIS A 38 3.36 -7.26 -14.00
CA HIS A 38 3.47 -8.47 -14.80
C HIS A 38 3.56 -9.74 -13.96
N ALA A 39 2.68 -9.85 -12.96
CA ALA A 39 2.65 -11.01 -12.08
C ALA A 39 2.36 -12.29 -12.87
N LEU A 40 3.14 -13.34 -12.61
CA LEU A 40 2.85 -14.65 -13.14
C LEU A 40 1.58 -15.21 -12.48
N PRO A 41 0.85 -16.14 -13.14
CA PRO A 41 -0.35 -16.72 -12.54
C PRO A 41 -0.13 -17.31 -11.15
N SER A 42 1.03 -17.94 -10.90
CA SER A 42 1.38 -18.49 -9.59
C SER A 42 1.59 -17.40 -8.54
N GLU A 43 2.21 -16.28 -8.93
CA GLU A 43 2.44 -15.14 -8.05
C GLU A 43 1.13 -14.44 -7.71
N ALA A 44 0.26 -14.24 -8.69
CA ALA A 44 -1.05 -13.64 -8.49
C ALA A 44 -1.90 -14.51 -7.56
N HIS A 45 -1.85 -15.83 -7.74
CA HIS A 45 -2.56 -16.78 -6.89
C HIS A 45 -2.09 -16.69 -5.43
N GLU A 46 -0.77 -16.66 -5.22
CA GLU A 46 -0.18 -16.51 -3.90
C GLU A 46 -0.62 -15.23 -3.21
N LEU A 47 -0.61 -14.11 -3.93
CA LEU A 47 -0.99 -12.81 -3.39
C LEU A 47 -2.49 -12.72 -3.09
N ARG A 48 -3.34 -13.29 -3.94
CA ARG A 48 -4.78 -13.35 -3.68
C ARG A 48 -5.08 -14.21 -2.46
N LYS A 49 -4.37 -15.32 -2.30
CA LYS A 49 -4.49 -16.17 -1.13
C LYS A 49 -4.03 -15.45 0.13
N PHE A 50 -2.92 -14.73 0.05
CA PHE A 50 -2.40 -13.89 1.15
C PHE A 50 -3.45 -12.85 1.57
N ALA A 51 -4.14 -12.25 0.61
CA ALA A 51 -5.16 -11.22 0.86
C ALA A 51 -6.46 -11.77 1.45
N GLN A 52 -6.72 -13.08 1.37
CA GLN A 52 -7.94 -13.69 1.90
C GLN A 52 -7.92 -13.84 3.43
N THR A 53 -6.76 -13.77 4.04
CA THR A 53 -6.60 -13.88 5.51
C THR A 53 -6.35 -12.49 6.07
N PRO A 54 -7.04 -12.10 7.16
CA PRO A 54 -6.79 -10.80 7.80
C PRO A 54 -5.31 -10.61 8.13
N ARG A 55 -4.80 -9.43 7.82
CA ARG A 55 -3.40 -9.05 8.02
C ARG A 55 -3.31 -7.80 8.90
N SER A 56 -2.12 -7.50 9.38
CA SER A 56 -1.84 -6.30 10.15
C SER A 56 -0.54 -5.67 9.64
N LEU A 57 -0.18 -4.51 10.16
CA LEU A 57 1.09 -3.86 9.81
C LEU A 57 2.29 -4.71 10.19
N ALA A 58 2.15 -5.62 11.17
CA ALA A 58 3.22 -6.56 11.51
C ALA A 58 3.52 -7.56 10.37
N ASP A 59 2.58 -7.74 9.44
CA ASP A 59 2.76 -8.63 8.29
C ASP A 59 3.47 -7.97 7.12
N VAL A 60 3.74 -6.66 7.19
CA VAL A 60 4.54 -5.96 6.16
C VAL A 60 5.95 -6.55 6.16
N PRO A 61 6.44 -7.05 5.01
CA PRO A 61 7.74 -7.72 4.96
C PRO A 61 8.91 -6.72 4.92
N ILE A 62 9.12 -6.01 6.03
CA ILE A 62 10.10 -4.91 6.12
C ILE A 62 11.50 -5.34 5.68
N HIS A 63 11.93 -6.55 6.08
CA HIS A 63 13.28 -7.03 5.76
C HIS A 63 13.48 -7.36 4.28
N GLU A 64 12.40 -7.51 3.53
CA GLU A 64 12.44 -7.76 2.10
C GLU A 64 12.35 -6.47 1.28
N LEU A 65 12.15 -5.31 1.95
CA LEU A 65 12.00 -4.01 1.30
C LEU A 65 13.30 -3.22 1.37
N GLY A 66 13.88 -2.92 0.20
CA GLY A 66 15.03 -2.03 0.09
C GLY A 66 14.62 -0.55 0.19
N PHE A 67 15.60 0.34 0.05
CA PHE A 67 15.42 1.78 0.18
C PHE A 67 14.28 2.33 -0.69
N ALA A 68 14.33 2.04 -1.99
CA ALA A 68 13.34 2.56 -2.94
C ALA A 68 11.97 1.89 -2.73
N ALA A 69 11.95 0.58 -2.45
CA ALA A 69 10.71 -0.16 -2.28
C ALA A 69 9.91 0.30 -1.05
N ARG A 70 10.57 0.68 0.02
CA ARG A 70 9.91 1.23 1.22
C ARG A 70 9.17 2.53 0.89
N ARG A 71 9.78 3.39 0.11
CA ARG A 71 9.19 4.66 -0.31
C ARG A 71 8.05 4.44 -1.28
N GLN A 72 8.20 3.50 -2.20
CA GLN A 72 7.15 3.10 -3.13
C GLN A 72 5.93 2.55 -2.38
N LEU A 73 6.16 1.70 -1.38
CA LEU A 73 5.07 1.18 -0.55
C LEU A 73 4.32 2.31 0.15
N LEU A 74 5.03 3.27 0.74
CA LEU A 74 4.40 4.40 1.40
C LEU A 74 3.54 5.21 0.43
N GLN A 75 4.06 5.51 -0.75
CA GLN A 75 3.33 6.27 -1.78
C GLN A 75 2.05 5.54 -2.21
N HIS A 76 2.13 4.25 -2.47
CA HIS A 76 0.97 3.45 -2.85
C HIS A 76 -0.02 3.30 -1.69
N ALA A 77 0.46 3.22 -0.46
CA ALA A 77 -0.41 3.13 0.71
C ALA A 77 -1.24 4.41 0.90
N VAL A 78 -0.62 5.57 0.67
CA VAL A 78 -1.35 6.85 0.72
C VAL A 78 -2.41 6.90 -0.38
N LEU A 79 -2.07 6.51 -1.60
CA LEU A 79 -3.02 6.46 -2.71
C LEU A 79 -4.20 5.53 -2.38
N LEU A 80 -3.89 4.34 -1.84
CA LEU A 80 -4.90 3.36 -1.46
C LEU A 80 -5.87 3.92 -0.41
N SER A 81 -5.37 4.74 0.52
CA SER A 81 -6.19 5.33 1.58
C SER A 81 -7.22 6.35 1.06
N TYR A 82 -7.05 6.82 -0.17
CA TYR A 82 -7.99 7.78 -0.81
C TYR A 82 -8.90 7.11 -1.84
N VAL A 83 -8.80 5.82 -2.06
CA VAL A 83 -9.48 5.15 -3.18
C VAL A 83 -11.01 5.20 -3.07
N ASP A 84 -11.56 5.31 -1.87
CA ASP A 84 -12.99 5.44 -1.62
C ASP A 84 -13.46 6.90 -1.53
N GLY A 85 -12.61 7.85 -1.90
CA GLY A 85 -12.94 9.27 -2.04
C GLY A 85 -12.34 10.20 -1.00
N LYS A 86 -12.01 9.72 0.18
CA LYS A 86 -11.40 10.52 1.24
C LYS A 86 -10.66 9.64 2.26
N GLN A 87 -9.66 10.23 2.89
CA GLN A 87 -8.92 9.59 3.98
C GLN A 87 -9.57 9.95 5.32
N ASP A 88 -9.90 8.96 6.14
CA ASP A 88 -10.42 9.18 7.48
C ASP A 88 -9.30 9.16 8.53
N GLU A 89 -9.66 9.41 9.80
CA GLU A 89 -8.69 9.48 10.91
C GLU A 89 -7.99 8.14 11.15
N GLN A 90 -8.71 7.03 10.99
CA GLN A 90 -8.14 5.69 11.15
C GLN A 90 -7.11 5.41 10.08
N GLU A 91 -7.40 5.78 8.84
CA GLU A 91 -6.47 5.61 7.72
C GLU A 91 -5.22 6.48 7.90
N LYS A 92 -5.38 7.72 8.40
CA LYS A 92 -4.24 8.58 8.72
C LYS A 92 -3.35 7.96 9.79
N ALA A 93 -3.94 7.38 10.84
CA ALA A 93 -3.19 6.73 11.90
C ALA A 93 -2.40 5.53 11.38
N ILE A 94 -2.99 4.75 10.46
CA ILE A 94 -2.33 3.61 9.82
C ILE A 94 -1.13 4.07 9.01
N ILE A 95 -1.26 5.16 8.24
CA ILE A 95 -0.15 5.72 7.46
C ILE A 95 1.00 6.16 8.39
N GLU A 96 0.68 6.81 9.50
CA GLU A 96 1.70 7.22 10.48
C GLU A 96 2.45 6.02 11.07
N GLN A 97 1.72 4.95 11.41
CA GLN A 97 2.32 3.72 11.90
C GLN A 97 3.19 3.05 10.84
N LEU A 98 2.76 3.07 9.59
CA LEU A 98 3.53 2.52 8.47
C LEU A 98 4.84 3.27 8.29
N VAL A 99 4.82 4.61 8.36
CA VAL A 99 6.02 5.43 8.27
C VAL A 99 7.06 4.98 9.30
N GLN A 100 6.64 4.76 10.54
CA GLN A 100 7.53 4.31 11.60
C GLN A 100 8.07 2.90 11.33
N ALA A 101 7.19 2.00 10.88
CA ALA A 101 7.58 0.62 10.56
C ALA A 101 8.59 0.55 9.42
N LEU A 102 8.46 1.43 8.43
CA LEU A 102 9.37 1.49 7.27
C LEU A 102 10.70 2.16 7.59
N GLU A 103 10.83 2.80 8.76
CA GLU A 103 12.05 3.49 9.20
C GLU A 103 12.50 4.57 8.22
N ILE A 104 11.56 5.24 7.57
CA ILE A 104 11.86 6.37 6.69
C ILE A 104 12.10 7.60 7.57
N PRO A 105 13.15 8.40 7.29
CA PRO A 105 13.39 9.62 8.07
C PRO A 105 12.16 10.52 8.14
N PRO A 106 11.81 11.07 9.32
CA PRO A 106 10.54 11.77 9.50
C PRO A 106 10.27 12.92 8.54
N LEU A 107 11.28 13.72 8.21
CA LEU A 107 11.10 14.85 7.28
C LEU A 107 10.85 14.36 5.86
N GLU A 108 11.57 13.34 5.43
CA GLU A 108 11.38 12.73 4.12
C GLU A 108 9.99 12.07 4.04
N ALA A 109 9.58 11.33 5.07
CA ALA A 109 8.28 10.68 5.14
C ALA A 109 7.15 11.72 5.04
N ARG A 110 7.27 12.83 5.76
CA ARG A 110 6.29 13.92 5.71
C ARG A 110 6.12 14.45 4.28
N ASP A 111 7.22 14.68 3.58
CA ASP A 111 7.17 15.21 2.21
C ASP A 111 6.58 14.18 1.25
N LEU A 112 6.94 12.90 1.38
CA LEU A 112 6.38 11.82 0.57
C LEU A 112 4.87 11.69 0.77
N VAL A 113 4.41 11.72 2.02
CA VAL A 113 2.98 11.61 2.35
C VAL A 113 2.23 12.81 1.77
N ARG A 114 2.73 14.02 1.99
CA ARG A 114 2.10 15.24 1.47
C ARG A 114 1.98 15.20 -0.06
N ASP A 115 3.07 14.87 -0.76
CA ASP A 115 3.07 14.84 -2.22
C ASP A 115 2.13 13.75 -2.75
N SER A 116 2.09 12.60 -2.09
CA SER A 116 1.19 11.50 -2.46
C SER A 116 -0.28 11.87 -2.21
N GLU A 117 -0.57 12.58 -1.11
CA GLU A 117 -1.92 13.08 -0.84
C GLU A 117 -2.39 14.06 -1.91
N GLU A 118 -1.52 15.00 -2.31
CA GLU A 118 -1.84 15.96 -3.35
C GLU A 118 -2.13 15.28 -4.68
N ARG A 119 -1.33 14.27 -5.05
CA ARG A 119 -1.55 13.48 -6.27
C ARG A 119 -2.87 12.71 -6.19
N SER A 120 -3.17 12.11 -5.05
CA SER A 120 -4.40 11.35 -4.85
C SER A 120 -5.62 12.23 -5.01
N LYS A 121 -5.60 13.43 -4.39
CA LYS A 121 -6.69 14.40 -4.51
C LYS A 121 -6.87 14.89 -5.94
N LEU A 122 -5.77 15.12 -6.65
CA LEU A 122 -5.83 15.54 -8.05
C LEU A 122 -6.44 14.44 -8.93
N LEU A 123 -6.04 13.19 -8.73
CA LEU A 123 -6.60 12.05 -9.47
C LEU A 123 -8.09 11.90 -9.22
N LEU A 124 -8.55 12.08 -7.98
CA LEU A 124 -9.98 12.04 -7.65
C LEU A 124 -10.79 13.12 -8.36
N LYS A 125 -10.21 14.29 -8.58
CA LYS A 125 -10.89 15.37 -9.32
C LYS A 125 -11.05 15.07 -10.80
N LEU A 126 -10.20 14.20 -11.35
CA LEU A 126 -10.26 13.81 -12.76
C LEU A 126 -11.29 12.70 -13.02
N LEU A 127 -11.73 12.05 -11.99
CA LEU A 127 -12.73 11.01 -12.05
C LEU A 127 -14.13 11.60 -11.92
#